data_4174ac49dbed0036a5ad9af3ecf9d266
#
_entry.id   4174ac49dbed0036a5ad9af3ecf9d266
#
_cell.length_a   1.000
_cell.length_b   1.000
_cell.length_c   1.000
_cell.angle_alpha   90.00
_cell.angle_beta   90.00
_cell.angle_gamma   90.00
#
_symmetry.space_group_name_H-M   'P 1'
#
loop_
_entity.id
_entity.type
_entity.pdbx_description
1 polymer ?
#
loop_
_entity_poly.entity_id
_entity_poly.type
_entity_poly.pdbx_seq_one_letter_code
_entity_poly.pdbx_strand_id
1 'polypeptide(L)'
;MAKEAGLRKVMAEIHTWTGLICSWVLFVIFLAGSIAFFRAELDVWLQPELPFSDGLPDERVSLATALDYLRRHAPNAAEWSVSLPTERSPYLNLGWTERGAEEASYTTVSPYPNAPQSKPRETAGAGYLVSIHSNLAAAEYGGYWLTAAAAVVALAAVISGVIVHKKILAEFFTFRAGKKPVSYTHLTLPTSDP
;
A
#
# COMPACT_ATOMS: atom_id res chain seq x y z
N MET A 1 39.48 -8.92 -14.07
CA MET A 1 38.69 -10.12 -14.42
C MET A 1 38.43 -11.03 -13.23
N ALA A 2 39.39 -11.56 -12.48
CA ALA A 2 39.16 -12.44 -11.31
C ALA A 2 38.33 -11.77 -10.19
N LYS A 3 38.61 -10.51 -9.83
CA LYS A 3 37.88 -9.74 -8.81
C LYS A 3 36.43 -9.45 -9.19
N GLU A 4 36.15 -9.19 -10.47
CA GLU A 4 34.79 -8.99 -10.97
C GLU A 4 33.97 -10.29 -10.99
N ALA A 5 34.61 -11.42 -11.30
CA ALA A 5 33.96 -12.74 -11.23
C ALA A 5 33.60 -13.10 -9.78
N GLY A 6 34.45 -12.77 -8.80
CA GLY A 6 34.17 -12.96 -7.39
C GLY A 6 33.00 -12.12 -6.89
N LEU A 7 32.98 -10.81 -7.22
CA LEU A 7 31.90 -9.92 -6.86
C LEU A 7 30.56 -10.39 -7.43
N ARG A 8 30.56 -10.79 -8.70
CA ARG A 8 29.33 -11.27 -9.37
C ARG A 8 28.78 -12.54 -8.73
N LYS A 9 29.66 -13.46 -8.30
CA LYS A 9 29.24 -14.67 -7.58
C LYS A 9 28.57 -14.32 -6.24
N VAL A 10 29.19 -13.46 -5.45
CA VAL A 10 28.63 -13.00 -4.17
C VAL A 10 27.29 -12.30 -4.37
N MET A 11 27.17 -11.42 -5.38
CA MET A 11 25.91 -10.75 -5.68
C MET A 11 24.82 -11.73 -6.14
N ALA A 12 25.15 -12.78 -6.87
CA ALA A 12 24.21 -13.82 -7.26
C ALA A 12 23.71 -14.62 -6.05
N GLU A 13 24.57 -14.96 -5.12
CA GLU A 13 24.19 -15.65 -3.87
C GLU A 13 23.27 -14.77 -3.01
N ILE A 14 23.62 -13.49 -2.81
CA ILE A 14 22.76 -12.54 -2.10
C ILE A 14 21.41 -12.44 -2.77
N HIS A 15 21.38 -12.24 -4.08
CA HIS A 15 20.13 -12.10 -4.84
C HIS A 15 19.24 -13.35 -4.72
N THR A 16 19.83 -14.54 -4.80
CA THR A 16 19.08 -15.81 -4.69
C THR A 16 18.48 -15.98 -3.29
N TRP A 17 19.26 -15.78 -2.24
CA TRP A 17 18.78 -15.95 -0.88
C TRP A 17 17.78 -14.88 -0.46
N THR A 18 18.03 -13.60 -0.78
CA THR A 18 17.08 -12.53 -0.50
C THR A 18 15.77 -12.71 -1.28
N GLY A 19 15.88 -13.11 -2.55
CA GLY A 19 14.72 -13.42 -3.37
C GLY A 19 13.88 -14.59 -2.82
N LEU A 20 14.53 -15.70 -2.46
CA LEU A 20 13.85 -16.90 -2.01
C LEU A 20 13.17 -16.72 -0.64
N ILE A 21 13.89 -16.16 0.34
CA ILE A 21 13.38 -16.06 1.72
C ILE A 21 12.34 -14.94 1.84
N CYS A 22 12.58 -13.82 1.19
CA CYS A 22 11.77 -12.61 1.41
C CYS A 22 10.67 -12.40 0.35
N SER A 23 10.66 -13.18 -0.73
CA SER A 23 9.69 -12.98 -1.83
C SER A 23 8.23 -13.03 -1.39
N TRP A 24 7.86 -13.94 -0.50
CA TRP A 24 6.49 -14.06 0.00
C TRP A 24 6.08 -12.88 0.87
N VAL A 25 6.96 -12.43 1.76
CA VAL A 25 6.69 -11.27 2.62
C VAL A 25 6.59 -10.01 1.76
N LEU A 26 7.52 -9.82 0.84
CA LEU A 26 7.51 -8.70 -0.09
C LEU A 26 6.27 -8.73 -1.00
N PHE A 27 5.89 -9.92 -1.48
CA PHE A 27 4.67 -10.07 -2.28
C PHE A 27 3.43 -9.58 -1.53
N VAL A 28 3.25 -10.01 -0.28
CA VAL A 28 2.11 -9.59 0.56
C VAL A 28 2.14 -8.09 0.81
N ILE A 29 3.30 -7.53 1.15
CA ILE A 29 3.47 -6.09 1.38
C ILE A 29 3.13 -5.29 0.12
N PHE A 30 3.69 -5.65 -1.03
CA PHE A 30 3.45 -4.94 -2.29
C PHE A 30 2.01 -5.10 -2.79
N LEU A 31 1.45 -6.30 -2.68
CA LEU A 31 0.05 -6.55 -3.04
C LEU A 31 -0.89 -5.70 -2.20
N ALA A 32 -0.71 -5.70 -0.88
CA ALA A 32 -1.52 -4.89 0.04
C ALA A 32 -1.38 -3.39 -0.27
N GLY A 33 -0.16 -2.90 -0.53
CA GLY A 33 0.08 -1.51 -0.92
C GLY A 33 -0.54 -1.13 -2.26
N SER A 34 -0.50 -2.04 -3.24
CA SER A 34 -1.13 -1.82 -4.54
C SER A 34 -2.66 -1.71 -4.43
N ILE A 35 -3.28 -2.55 -3.62
CA ILE A 35 -4.72 -2.50 -3.38
C ILE A 35 -5.08 -1.28 -2.51
N ALA A 36 -4.23 -0.91 -1.53
CA ALA A 36 -4.42 0.25 -0.68
C ALA A 36 -4.43 1.59 -1.46
N PHE A 37 -3.92 1.62 -2.70
CA PHE A 37 -4.07 2.77 -3.59
C PHE A 37 -5.54 3.11 -3.86
N PHE A 38 -6.41 2.11 -3.85
CA PHE A 38 -7.86 2.25 -4.01
C PHE A 38 -8.60 2.32 -2.66
N ARG A 39 -7.91 2.74 -1.59
CA ARG A 39 -8.49 2.78 -0.24
C ARG A 39 -9.79 3.55 -0.18
N ALA A 40 -9.87 4.70 -0.81
CA ALA A 40 -11.06 5.56 -0.74
C ALA A 40 -12.28 4.87 -1.36
N GLU A 41 -12.12 4.24 -2.52
CA GLU A 41 -13.17 3.51 -3.21
C GLU A 41 -13.58 2.24 -2.44
N LEU A 42 -12.59 1.56 -1.85
CA LEU A 42 -12.84 0.38 -1.03
C LEU A 42 -13.57 0.72 0.27
N ASP A 43 -13.24 1.83 0.92
CA ASP A 43 -13.94 2.28 2.13
C ASP A 43 -15.40 2.60 1.81
N VAL A 44 -15.70 3.27 0.68
CA VAL A 44 -17.09 3.49 0.21
C VAL A 44 -17.81 2.17 -0.03
N TRP A 45 -17.16 1.21 -0.67
CA TRP A 45 -17.77 -0.10 -0.96
C TRP A 45 -17.96 -0.98 0.28
N LEU A 46 -17.02 -0.91 1.23
CA LEU A 46 -17.06 -1.71 2.45
C LEU A 46 -17.99 -1.14 3.54
N GLN A 47 -18.41 0.12 3.42
CA GLN A 47 -19.26 0.82 4.39
C GLN A 47 -20.58 1.29 3.75
N PRO A 48 -21.44 0.37 3.26
CA PRO A 48 -22.68 0.73 2.57
C PRO A 48 -23.71 1.40 3.48
N GLU A 49 -23.52 1.38 4.79
CA GLU A 49 -24.35 2.10 5.77
C GLU A 49 -24.13 3.61 5.76
N LEU A 50 -23.01 4.08 5.19
CA LEU A 50 -22.78 5.51 5.04
C LEU A 50 -23.61 6.03 3.85
N PRO A 51 -24.47 7.04 4.05
CA PRO A 51 -25.30 7.54 2.97
C PRO A 51 -24.43 8.18 1.88
N PHE A 52 -24.50 7.61 0.70
CA PHE A 52 -23.91 8.17 -0.51
C PHE A 52 -25.01 8.92 -1.27
N SER A 53 -24.74 10.15 -1.69
CA SER A 53 -25.60 10.88 -2.61
C SER A 53 -24.78 11.40 -3.78
N ASP A 54 -25.42 11.53 -4.94
CA ASP A 54 -24.80 12.05 -6.13
C ASP A 54 -24.38 13.52 -5.94
N GLY A 55 -23.09 13.75 -6.07
CA GLY A 55 -22.48 15.08 -5.91
C GLY A 55 -21.98 15.37 -4.50
N LEU A 56 -21.11 16.35 -4.39
CA LEU A 56 -20.59 16.84 -3.12
C LEU A 56 -21.32 18.13 -2.73
N PRO A 57 -21.66 18.32 -1.45
CA PRO A 57 -22.16 19.62 -0.99
C PRO A 57 -21.06 20.68 -1.07
N ASP A 58 -21.47 21.96 -1.05
CA ASP A 58 -20.53 23.06 -0.95
C ASP A 58 -19.59 22.90 0.24
N GLU A 59 -18.33 23.28 0.07
CA GLU A 59 -17.29 23.15 1.08
C GLU A 59 -17.67 23.84 2.40
N ARG A 60 -18.35 25.00 2.32
CA ARG A 60 -18.82 25.72 3.51
C ARG A 60 -19.91 24.94 4.26
N VAL A 61 -20.79 24.27 3.53
CA VAL A 61 -21.84 23.42 4.11
C VAL A 61 -21.21 22.22 4.80
N SER A 62 -20.25 21.58 4.14
CA SER A 62 -19.50 20.46 4.69
C SER A 62 -18.74 20.84 5.96
N LEU A 63 -18.07 21.99 5.94
CA LEU A 63 -17.34 22.50 7.11
C LEU A 63 -18.29 22.85 8.27
N ALA A 64 -19.42 23.50 7.97
CA ALA A 64 -20.42 23.83 8.99
C ALA A 64 -20.99 22.56 9.65
N THR A 65 -21.26 21.51 8.85
CA THR A 65 -21.71 20.20 9.34
C THR A 65 -20.66 19.53 10.23
N ALA A 66 -19.39 19.58 9.83
CA ALA A 66 -18.27 19.05 10.59
C ALA A 66 -18.13 19.73 11.96
N LEU A 67 -18.15 21.08 11.98
CA LEU A 67 -18.02 21.85 13.20
C LEU A 67 -19.23 21.68 14.13
N ASP A 68 -20.44 21.56 13.60
CA ASP A 68 -21.62 21.27 14.39
C ASP A 68 -21.56 19.89 15.04
N TYR A 69 -21.08 18.89 14.31
CA TYR A 69 -20.84 17.54 14.85
C TYR A 69 -19.81 17.58 16.00
N LEU A 70 -18.63 18.19 15.78
CA LEU A 70 -17.56 18.25 16.74
C LEU A 70 -17.94 19.03 18.01
N ARG A 71 -18.69 20.14 17.87
CA ARG A 71 -19.21 20.90 19.02
C ARG A 71 -20.15 20.09 19.88
N ARG A 72 -20.93 19.17 19.28
CA ARG A 72 -21.87 18.32 20.02
C ARG A 72 -21.20 17.11 20.67
N HIS A 73 -20.19 16.50 20.00
CA HIS A 73 -19.62 15.23 20.44
C HIS A 73 -18.27 15.36 21.15
N ALA A 74 -17.52 16.41 20.86
CA ALA A 74 -16.19 16.65 21.42
C ALA A 74 -15.99 18.12 21.84
N PRO A 75 -16.89 18.73 22.67
CA PRO A 75 -16.84 20.15 22.99
C PRO A 75 -15.60 20.55 23.81
N ASN A 76 -15.02 19.62 24.56
CA ASN A 76 -13.88 19.85 25.45
C ASN A 76 -12.54 19.34 24.86
N ALA A 77 -12.52 18.88 23.62
CA ALA A 77 -11.31 18.42 23.00
C ALA A 77 -10.26 19.54 22.92
N ALA A 78 -8.99 19.15 23.02
CA ALA A 78 -7.86 20.08 22.88
C ALA A 78 -7.65 20.47 21.43
N GLU A 79 -7.93 19.55 20.51
CA GLU A 79 -7.71 19.71 19.07
C GLU A 79 -8.82 19.01 18.28
N TRP A 80 -9.20 19.60 17.16
CA TRP A 80 -10.06 19.02 16.15
C TRP A 80 -9.33 18.93 14.81
N SER A 81 -9.52 17.82 14.11
CA SER A 81 -9.09 17.65 12.71
C SER A 81 -10.30 17.37 11.82
N VAL A 82 -10.35 18.04 10.68
CA VAL A 82 -11.44 17.91 9.70
C VAL A 82 -10.82 17.64 8.33
N SER A 83 -11.16 16.51 7.73
CA SER A 83 -10.89 16.23 6.33
C SER A 83 -12.18 16.37 5.54
N LEU A 84 -12.20 17.35 4.64
CA LEU A 84 -13.37 17.64 3.80
C LEU A 84 -13.58 16.53 2.75
N PRO A 85 -14.83 16.35 2.28
CA PRO A 85 -15.13 15.33 1.29
C PRO A 85 -14.48 15.66 -0.05
N THR A 86 -14.12 14.63 -0.79
CA THR A 86 -13.60 14.68 -2.15
C THR A 86 -14.40 13.73 -3.05
N GLU A 87 -14.23 13.80 -4.36
CA GLU A 87 -14.88 12.87 -5.29
C GLU A 87 -14.54 11.40 -4.99
N ARG A 88 -13.33 11.11 -4.52
CA ARG A 88 -12.90 9.75 -4.15
C ARG A 88 -13.34 9.34 -2.75
N SER A 89 -13.48 10.29 -1.83
CA SER A 89 -13.90 10.07 -0.45
C SER A 89 -15.03 11.04 -0.11
N PRO A 90 -16.30 10.69 -0.39
CA PRO A 90 -17.42 11.63 -0.30
C PRO A 90 -17.92 11.86 1.13
N TYR A 91 -17.12 11.54 2.13
CA TYR A 91 -17.44 11.65 3.54
C TYR A 91 -16.56 12.67 4.26
N LEU A 92 -17.07 13.21 5.37
CA LEU A 92 -16.27 13.95 6.33
C LEU A 92 -15.53 12.96 7.24
N ASN A 93 -14.21 13.05 7.30
CA ASN A 93 -13.44 12.34 8.31
C ASN A 93 -13.06 13.35 9.41
N LEU A 94 -13.55 13.09 10.61
CA LEU A 94 -13.40 13.95 11.78
C LEU A 94 -12.51 13.27 12.80
N GLY A 95 -11.58 14.02 13.37
CA GLY A 95 -10.76 13.57 14.48
C GLY A 95 -10.77 14.59 15.61
N TRP A 96 -10.59 14.13 16.82
CA TRP A 96 -10.41 14.99 17.99
C TRP A 96 -9.53 14.32 19.04
N THR A 97 -8.80 15.14 19.77
CA THR A 97 -7.96 14.68 20.87
C THR A 97 -8.49 15.30 22.16
N GLU A 98 -8.90 14.46 23.11
CA GLU A 98 -9.33 14.93 24.44
C GLU A 98 -8.12 15.50 25.19
N ARG A 99 -8.38 16.43 26.13
CA ARG A 99 -7.32 17.01 26.94
C ARG A 99 -6.66 15.95 27.83
N GLY A 100 -5.36 15.74 27.59
CA GLY A 100 -4.56 14.75 28.31
C GLY A 100 -4.63 13.33 27.74
N ALA A 101 -5.34 13.12 26.64
CA ALA A 101 -5.28 11.87 25.91
C ALA A 101 -4.05 11.84 24.98
N GLU A 102 -3.40 10.69 24.89
CA GLU A 102 -2.30 10.46 23.95
C GLU A 102 -2.79 10.06 22.55
N GLU A 103 -4.01 9.53 22.47
CA GLU A 103 -4.59 9.05 21.21
C GLU A 103 -5.77 9.92 20.77
N ALA A 104 -5.85 10.16 19.46
CA ALA A 104 -6.97 10.84 18.84
C ALA A 104 -8.11 9.86 18.54
N SER A 105 -9.33 10.30 18.76
CA SER A 105 -10.55 9.61 18.31
C SER A 105 -10.90 10.04 16.90
N TYR A 106 -11.43 9.12 16.10
CA TYR A 106 -11.81 9.37 14.72
C TYR A 106 -13.21 8.88 14.42
N THR A 107 -13.90 9.56 13.52
CA THR A 107 -15.19 9.12 13.00
C THR A 107 -15.39 9.60 11.57
N THR A 108 -16.24 8.88 10.85
CA THR A 108 -16.66 9.25 9.49
C THR A 108 -18.13 9.58 9.51
N VAL A 109 -18.50 10.73 8.97
CA VAL A 109 -19.87 11.23 8.96
C VAL A 109 -20.26 11.73 7.57
N SER A 110 -21.56 11.77 7.31
CA SER A 110 -22.09 12.35 6.08
C SER A 110 -21.79 13.88 6.03
N PRO A 111 -21.41 14.42 4.87
CA PRO A 111 -21.23 15.86 4.70
C PRO A 111 -22.54 16.65 4.61
N TYR A 112 -23.70 15.95 4.56
CA TYR A 112 -25.02 16.57 4.45
C TYR A 112 -25.63 16.83 5.83
N PRO A 113 -26.09 18.07 6.13
CA PRO A 113 -26.55 18.45 7.46
C PRO A 113 -27.72 17.60 8.02
N ASN A 114 -28.59 17.14 7.13
CA ASN A 114 -29.81 16.40 7.50
C ASN A 114 -29.72 14.91 7.21
N ALA A 115 -28.56 14.40 6.83
CA ALA A 115 -28.40 12.97 6.59
C ALA A 115 -28.45 12.20 7.92
N PRO A 116 -29.04 11.00 7.93
CA PRO A 116 -28.94 10.12 9.08
C PRO A 116 -27.48 9.83 9.37
N GLN A 117 -27.06 10.11 10.61
CA GLN A 117 -25.71 9.80 11.07
C GLN A 117 -25.65 8.32 11.43
N SER A 118 -25.44 7.49 10.41
CA SER A 118 -25.22 6.06 10.61
C SER A 118 -23.83 5.85 11.18
N LYS A 119 -23.71 5.12 12.28
CA LYS A 119 -22.40 4.72 12.79
C LYS A 119 -21.82 3.70 11.81
N PRO A 120 -20.64 3.95 11.20
CA PRO A 120 -20.00 2.96 10.35
C PRO A 120 -19.74 1.68 11.16
N ARG A 121 -19.80 0.54 10.49
CA ARG A 121 -19.45 -0.73 11.12
C ARG A 121 -17.99 -0.67 11.62
N GLU A 122 -17.73 -1.28 12.76
CA GLU A 122 -16.41 -1.36 13.36
C GLU A 122 -15.57 -2.41 12.61
N THR A 123 -15.25 -2.13 11.36
CA THR A 123 -14.31 -2.91 10.56
C THR A 123 -13.09 -2.05 10.29
N ALA A 124 -11.93 -2.67 10.22
CA ALA A 124 -10.71 -1.94 9.85
C ALA A 124 -10.79 -1.39 8.41
N GLY A 125 -11.81 -1.79 7.61
CA GLY A 125 -12.05 -1.33 6.26
C GLY A 125 -10.81 -1.53 5.36
N ALA A 126 -10.64 -0.65 4.40
CA ALA A 126 -9.44 -0.63 3.57
C ALA A 126 -8.18 -0.18 4.36
N GLY A 127 -8.34 0.41 5.55
CA GLY A 127 -7.24 0.72 6.47
C GLY A 127 -6.44 -0.52 6.89
N TYR A 128 -7.07 -1.70 6.93
CA TYR A 128 -6.36 -2.95 7.20
C TYR A 128 -5.30 -3.29 6.14
N LEU A 129 -5.56 -2.98 4.87
CA LEU A 129 -4.58 -3.16 3.79
C LEU A 129 -3.37 -2.22 3.97
N VAL A 130 -3.63 -0.98 4.40
CA VAL A 130 -2.57 -0.03 4.76
C VAL A 130 -1.75 -0.57 5.93
N SER A 131 -2.39 -1.14 6.94
CA SER A 131 -1.72 -1.76 8.08
C SER A 131 -0.87 -2.96 7.66
N ILE A 132 -1.36 -3.84 6.77
CA ILE A 132 -0.53 -4.93 6.21
C ILE A 132 0.69 -4.35 5.50
N HIS A 133 0.52 -3.33 4.68
CA HIS A 133 1.62 -2.71 3.92
C HIS A 133 2.67 -2.07 4.83
N SER A 134 2.24 -1.37 5.88
CA SER A 134 3.14 -0.59 6.75
C SER A 134 3.75 -1.39 7.90
N ASN A 135 3.05 -2.38 8.43
CA ASN A 135 3.47 -3.12 9.62
C ASN A 135 3.01 -4.59 9.66
N LEU A 136 2.61 -5.17 8.51
CA LEU A 136 2.10 -6.54 8.39
C LEU A 136 0.89 -6.83 9.31
N ALA A 137 0.09 -5.81 9.63
CA ALA A 137 -1.00 -5.86 10.62
C ALA A 137 -0.56 -6.34 12.01
N ALA A 138 0.71 -6.14 12.36
CA ALA A 138 1.36 -6.60 13.58
C ALA A 138 2.08 -5.46 14.32
N ALA A 139 1.48 -4.27 14.37
CA ALA A 139 2.08 -3.07 14.98
C ALA A 139 2.52 -3.32 16.44
N GLU A 140 1.67 -3.96 17.25
CA GLU A 140 1.93 -4.31 18.64
C GLU A 140 3.10 -5.29 18.84
N TYR A 141 3.39 -6.10 17.83
CA TYR A 141 4.47 -7.10 17.84
C TYR A 141 5.73 -6.62 17.11
N GLY A 142 5.84 -5.34 16.84
CA GLY A 142 7.01 -4.77 16.17
C GLY A 142 6.99 -4.95 14.65
N GLY A 143 5.83 -5.09 14.03
CA GLY A 143 5.66 -5.26 12.58
C GLY A 143 6.31 -4.17 11.73
N TYR A 144 6.42 -2.94 12.24
CA TYR A 144 7.15 -1.85 11.58
C TYR A 144 8.63 -2.19 11.33
N TRP A 145 9.28 -2.82 12.31
CA TRP A 145 10.69 -3.23 12.16
C TRP A 145 10.84 -4.33 11.13
N LEU A 146 9.89 -5.27 11.09
CA LEU A 146 9.89 -6.34 10.10
C LEU A 146 9.69 -5.79 8.68
N THR A 147 8.76 -4.86 8.51
CA THR A 147 8.53 -4.19 7.22
C THR A 147 9.72 -3.35 6.80
N ALA A 148 10.37 -2.63 7.74
CA ALA A 148 11.59 -1.88 7.47
C ALA A 148 12.74 -2.82 7.06
N ALA A 149 12.92 -3.94 7.74
CA ALA A 149 13.91 -4.96 7.36
C ALA A 149 13.61 -5.53 5.96
N ALA A 150 12.35 -5.83 5.65
CA ALA A 150 11.93 -6.29 4.33
C ALA A 150 12.24 -5.25 3.24
N ALA A 151 12.08 -3.95 3.51
CA ALA A 151 12.44 -2.89 2.58
C ALA A 151 13.96 -2.83 2.30
N VAL A 152 14.80 -3.00 3.32
CA VAL A 152 16.26 -3.08 3.16
C VAL A 152 16.65 -4.30 2.32
N VAL A 153 16.02 -5.44 2.58
CA VAL A 153 16.25 -6.67 1.80
C VAL A 153 15.80 -6.50 0.35
N ALA A 154 14.64 -5.85 0.12
CA ALA A 154 14.18 -5.53 -1.23
C ALA A 154 15.19 -4.66 -1.98
N LEU A 155 15.75 -3.63 -1.32
CA LEU A 155 16.78 -2.78 -1.90
C LEU A 155 18.04 -3.59 -2.26
N ALA A 156 18.50 -4.46 -1.36
CA ALA A 156 19.63 -5.35 -1.62
C ALA A 156 19.37 -6.30 -2.80
N ALA A 157 18.14 -6.84 -2.89
CA ALA A 157 17.73 -7.69 -4.00
C ALA A 157 17.72 -6.93 -5.33
N VAL A 158 17.23 -5.69 -5.36
CA VAL A 158 17.25 -4.85 -6.57
C VAL A 158 18.68 -4.54 -7.00
N ILE A 159 19.55 -4.08 -6.07
CA ILE A 159 20.94 -3.75 -6.39
C ILE A 159 21.71 -4.98 -6.91
N SER A 160 21.58 -6.12 -6.21
CA SER A 160 22.21 -7.37 -6.63
C SER A 160 21.67 -7.87 -7.97
N GLY A 161 20.35 -7.76 -8.19
CA GLY A 161 19.68 -8.11 -9.43
C GLY A 161 20.21 -7.30 -10.63
N VAL A 162 20.38 -5.99 -10.48
CA VAL A 162 20.95 -5.12 -11.50
C VAL A 162 22.38 -5.57 -11.88
N ILE A 163 23.21 -5.92 -10.88
CA ILE A 163 24.57 -6.39 -11.11
C ILE A 163 24.60 -7.74 -11.82
N VAL A 164 23.78 -8.67 -11.38
CA VAL A 164 23.68 -10.03 -11.94
C VAL A 164 23.12 -9.99 -13.37
N HIS A 165 22.06 -9.23 -13.59
CA HIS A 165 21.31 -9.18 -14.85
C HIS A 165 21.66 -7.99 -15.75
N LYS A 166 22.83 -7.35 -15.55
CA LYS A 166 23.23 -6.16 -16.32
C LYS A 166 23.12 -6.28 -17.84
N LYS A 167 23.35 -7.48 -18.39
CA LYS A 167 23.22 -7.72 -19.85
C LYS A 167 21.77 -7.67 -20.31
N ILE A 168 20.85 -8.28 -19.54
CA ILE A 168 19.42 -8.29 -19.84
C ILE A 168 18.87 -6.88 -19.76
N LEU A 169 19.26 -6.11 -18.72
CA LEU A 169 18.85 -4.72 -18.56
C LEU A 169 19.40 -3.84 -19.71
N ALA A 170 20.66 -4.00 -20.09
CA ALA A 170 21.23 -3.26 -21.22
C ALA A 170 20.52 -3.61 -22.54
N GLU A 171 20.14 -4.86 -22.76
CA GLU A 171 19.38 -5.29 -23.94
C GLU A 171 17.93 -4.80 -23.94
N PHE A 172 17.31 -4.70 -22.76
CA PHE A 172 15.95 -4.17 -22.58
C PHE A 172 15.87 -2.67 -22.93
N PHE A 173 16.86 -1.88 -22.52
CA PHE A 173 16.90 -0.44 -22.80
C PHE A 173 17.48 -0.10 -24.18
N THR A 174 18.22 -1.02 -24.81
CA THR A 174 18.65 -0.88 -26.20
C THR A 174 17.64 -1.55 -27.11
N PHE A 175 16.62 -0.82 -27.55
CA PHE A 175 15.69 -1.24 -28.58
C PHE A 175 16.49 -1.54 -29.89
N ARG A 176 17.05 -2.72 -30.01
CA ARG A 176 17.59 -3.22 -31.27
C ARG A 176 16.45 -3.86 -32.08
N ALA A 177 15.71 -3.02 -32.78
CA ALA A 177 14.85 -3.47 -33.86
C ALA A 177 15.72 -4.20 -34.92
N GLY A 178 15.80 -5.53 -34.89
CA GLY A 178 16.55 -6.28 -35.88
C GLY A 178 17.24 -7.57 -35.42
N LYS A 179 17.25 -7.92 -34.15
CA LYS A 179 17.66 -9.28 -33.74
C LYS A 179 16.53 -10.26 -34.02
N LYS A 180 16.80 -11.23 -34.93
CA LYS A 180 15.90 -12.37 -35.10
C LYS A 180 15.63 -13.05 -33.78
N PRO A 181 14.38 -13.44 -33.46
CA PRO A 181 14.09 -14.20 -32.27
C PRO A 181 14.95 -15.47 -32.25
N VAL A 182 15.70 -15.70 -31.17
CA VAL A 182 16.47 -16.94 -31.00
C VAL A 182 15.44 -18.02 -30.75
N SER A 183 15.16 -18.80 -31.76
CA SER A 183 14.31 -20.00 -31.68
C SER A 183 15.05 -21.04 -30.83
N TYR A 184 14.60 -21.24 -29.59
CA TYR A 184 15.03 -22.34 -28.73
C TYR A 184 14.33 -23.63 -29.16
N THR A 185 14.57 -24.08 -30.41
CA THR A 185 14.12 -25.37 -30.90
C THR A 185 15.31 -26.29 -31.16
N HIS A 186 15.99 -26.72 -30.08
CA HIS A 186 16.79 -27.94 -30.09
C HIS A 186 16.77 -28.56 -28.70
N LEU A 187 15.63 -29.09 -28.30
CA LEU A 187 15.56 -30.26 -27.46
C LEU A 187 15.79 -31.46 -28.38
N THR A 188 17.03 -31.77 -28.66
CA THR A 188 17.39 -33.09 -29.23
C THR A 188 17.27 -34.08 -28.08
N LEU A 189 16.15 -34.81 -28.04
CA LEU A 189 16.07 -36.05 -27.32
C LEU A 189 17.14 -36.99 -27.85
N PRO A 190 17.96 -37.64 -26.99
CA PRO A 190 18.83 -38.70 -27.46
C PRO A 190 17.95 -39.84 -27.98
N THR A 191 18.00 -40.08 -29.29
CA THR A 191 17.48 -41.30 -29.88
C THR A 191 18.35 -42.47 -29.39
N SER A 192 17.77 -43.32 -28.58
CA SER A 192 18.33 -44.64 -28.33
C SER A 192 18.15 -45.47 -29.61
N ASP A 193 19.20 -45.59 -30.36
CA ASP A 193 19.27 -46.61 -31.41
C ASP A 193 19.45 -47.99 -30.77
N PRO A 194 18.85 -49.06 -31.36
CA PRO A 194 18.79 -50.42 -30.85
C PRO A 194 20.13 -51.17 -30.88
#